data_4aa040a836fa3d47bef63c1db5f1e3dd
#
_entry.id   4aa040a836fa3d47bef63c1db5f1e3dd
#
_cell.length_a   1.000
_cell.length_b   1.000
_cell.length_c   1.000
_cell.angle_alpha   90.00
_cell.angle_beta   90.00
_cell.angle_gamma   90.00
#
_symmetry.space_group_name_H-M   'P 1'
#
loop_
_entity.id
_entity.type
_entity.pdbx_description
1 polymer ?
#
loop_
_entity_poly.entity_id
_entity_poly.type
_entity_poly.pdbx_seq_one_letter_code
_entity_poly.pdbx_strand_id
1 'polypeptide(L)'
;YDGYLSSQTYKTLNPAQKEQALLQSAILEDDSKSADKLKKMTIPENVTSHVVGENYRIHNKKEKERIIQIKIPKQYIKANSYIYLQGVSTEALDGKSSRHVLGVGMNKSNFQLLYGGKQVHLFNAEKNSSYDIGKRNYLVKMSRDAVKDREDTLTLKFKLKSDYYIDRISILTVDQQTEIKQIQKRKKADHLTNISYDGGNLFSGDIKASQNEILCIPITYHKGWKAYDNGKQVKSEQVNGMFEGIYLNKGDHHITLKYETPGLKIGAVVSLFSLIILFIISKKKKFP
;
A
#
# COMPACT_ATOMS: atom_id res chain seq x y z
N TYR A 1 11.72 -7.79 11.92
CA TYR A 1 12.59 -6.74 11.40
C TYR A 1 13.52 -6.22 12.48
N ASP A 2 14.80 -6.21 12.17
CA ASP A 2 15.87 -5.68 13.03
C ASP A 2 16.10 -4.16 12.88
N GLY A 3 15.41 -3.54 11.95
CA GLY A 3 15.50 -2.11 11.68
C GLY A 3 14.20 -1.52 11.18
N TYR A 4 14.14 -0.19 11.16
CA TYR A 4 12.98 0.56 10.74
C TYR A 4 13.31 1.73 9.81
N LEU A 5 12.32 2.13 9.03
CA LEU A 5 12.28 3.39 8.28
C LEU A 5 11.06 4.19 8.77
N SER A 6 11.20 5.51 8.94
CA SER A 6 10.06 6.33 9.35
C SER A 6 8.99 6.44 8.26
N SER A 7 7.72 6.53 8.67
CA SER A 7 6.60 6.68 7.74
C SER A 7 6.73 7.95 6.90
N GLN A 8 7.25 9.03 7.45
CA GLN A 8 7.51 10.27 6.74
C GLN A 8 8.53 10.06 5.60
N THR A 9 9.65 9.39 5.88
CA THR A 9 10.64 9.05 4.83
C THR A 9 10.02 8.11 3.79
N TYR A 10 9.28 7.07 4.23
CA TYR A 10 8.64 6.12 3.33
C TYR A 10 7.66 6.79 2.35
N LYS A 11 6.91 7.80 2.78
CA LYS A 11 5.97 8.55 1.92
C LYS A 11 6.65 9.24 0.74
N THR A 12 7.91 9.66 0.89
CA THR A 12 8.67 10.35 -0.18
C THR A 12 9.24 9.40 -1.24
N LEU A 13 9.30 8.10 -0.96
CA LEU A 13 9.89 7.12 -1.85
C LEU A 13 9.05 6.88 -3.11
N ASN A 14 9.70 6.57 -4.23
CA ASN A 14 9.01 6.05 -5.41
C ASN A 14 8.50 4.61 -5.15
N PRO A 15 7.57 4.09 -5.96
CA PRO A 15 6.96 2.78 -5.71
C PRO A 15 7.97 1.62 -5.61
N ALA A 16 9.00 1.60 -6.44
CA ALA A 16 10.02 0.55 -6.41
C ALA A 16 10.87 0.64 -5.13
N GLN A 17 11.24 1.85 -4.70
CA GLN A 17 11.91 2.06 -3.41
C GLN A 17 11.04 1.63 -2.23
N LYS A 18 9.73 1.86 -2.30
CA LYS A 18 8.78 1.41 -1.25
C LYS A 18 8.78 -0.11 -1.10
N GLU A 19 8.75 -0.84 -2.21
CA GLU A 19 8.86 -2.31 -2.17
C GLU A 19 10.18 -2.77 -1.56
N GLN A 20 11.30 -2.16 -1.95
CA GLN A 20 12.61 -2.49 -1.40
C GLN A 20 12.74 -2.12 0.09
N ALA A 21 12.14 -1.02 0.52
CA ALA A 21 12.11 -0.63 1.94
C ALA A 21 11.39 -1.69 2.79
N LEU A 22 10.24 -2.19 2.34
CA LEU A 22 9.47 -3.24 3.03
C LEU A 22 10.21 -4.59 3.10
N LEU A 23 11.12 -4.87 2.17
CA LEU A 23 11.99 -6.05 2.25
C LEU A 23 13.08 -5.90 3.34
N GLN A 24 13.51 -4.68 3.64
CA GLN A 24 14.67 -4.41 4.48
C GLN A 24 14.31 -3.98 5.90
N SER A 25 13.18 -3.30 6.09
CA SER A 25 12.83 -2.63 7.34
C SER A 25 11.34 -2.64 7.62
N ALA A 26 10.98 -2.53 8.89
CA ALA A 26 9.63 -2.13 9.26
C ALA A 26 9.42 -0.64 8.95
N ILE A 27 8.21 -0.27 8.58
CA ILE A 27 7.82 1.13 8.47
C ILE A 27 7.08 1.51 9.74
N LEU A 28 7.65 2.42 10.52
CA LEU A 28 7.09 2.88 11.79
C LEU A 28 6.57 4.32 11.67
N GLU A 29 5.48 4.61 12.38
CA GLU A 29 5.03 5.98 12.53
C GLU A 29 6.05 6.82 13.32
N ASP A 30 6.05 8.13 13.12
CA ASP A 30 7.11 9.01 13.62
C ASP A 30 7.09 9.13 15.17
N ASP A 31 5.97 8.83 15.82
CA ASP A 31 5.78 8.79 17.28
C ASP A 31 5.98 7.40 17.90
N SER A 32 6.47 6.43 17.12
CA SER A 32 6.73 5.07 17.58
C SER A 32 7.79 5.03 18.67
N LYS A 33 7.43 4.41 19.81
CA LYS A 33 8.39 4.20 20.91
C LYS A 33 9.39 3.06 20.64
N SER A 34 9.10 2.20 19.67
CA SER A 34 10.02 1.14 19.27
C SER A 34 11.14 1.67 18.36
N ALA A 35 10.96 2.83 17.75
CA ALA A 35 11.98 3.47 16.92
C ALA A 35 13.30 3.71 17.66
N ASP A 36 13.25 4.10 18.95
CA ASP A 36 14.44 4.35 19.76
C ASP A 36 15.24 3.07 20.09
N LYS A 37 14.64 1.91 19.89
CA LYS A 37 15.20 0.59 20.26
C LYS A 37 15.69 -0.20 19.05
N LEU A 38 15.38 0.26 17.85
CA LEU A 38 15.68 -0.41 16.59
C LEU A 38 16.68 0.40 15.76
N LYS A 39 17.39 -0.29 14.88
CA LYS A 39 18.31 0.37 13.95
C LYS A 39 17.51 1.20 12.92
N LYS A 40 17.81 2.49 12.83
CA LYS A 40 17.28 3.33 11.75
C LYS A 40 17.94 2.95 10.42
N MET A 41 17.13 2.66 9.41
CA MET A 41 17.58 2.27 8.08
C MET A 41 17.62 3.47 7.15
N THR A 42 18.46 3.39 6.13
CA THR A 42 18.55 4.37 5.05
C THR A 42 17.57 4.06 3.92
N ILE A 43 17.35 5.03 3.06
CA ILE A 43 16.58 4.83 1.82
C ILE A 43 17.26 3.75 0.97
N PRO A 44 16.50 2.79 0.38
CA PRO A 44 17.08 1.78 -0.50
C PRO A 44 17.81 2.39 -1.69
N GLU A 45 19.11 2.12 -1.81
CA GLU A 45 19.97 2.63 -2.89
C GLU A 45 19.97 1.71 -4.12
N ASN A 46 19.39 0.53 -4.03
CA ASN A 46 19.34 -0.46 -5.10
C ASN A 46 18.26 -0.16 -6.17
N VAL A 47 17.67 1.04 -6.14
CA VAL A 47 16.70 1.49 -7.13
C VAL A 47 17.23 2.74 -7.83
N THR A 48 17.34 2.68 -9.16
CA THR A 48 17.66 3.83 -9.99
C THR A 48 16.42 4.36 -10.69
N SER A 49 16.36 5.67 -10.94
CA SER A 49 15.25 6.33 -11.63
C SER A 49 15.81 7.19 -12.77
N HIS A 50 15.29 6.99 -13.98
CA HIS A 50 15.66 7.75 -15.17
C HIS A 50 14.42 8.33 -15.82
N VAL A 51 14.37 9.65 -15.94
CA VAL A 51 13.28 10.35 -16.61
C VAL A 51 13.44 10.20 -18.12
N VAL A 52 12.38 9.74 -18.80
CA VAL A 52 12.35 9.55 -20.26
C VAL A 52 11.36 10.49 -20.94
N GLY A 53 10.54 11.20 -20.16
CA GLY A 53 9.63 12.21 -20.69
C GLY A 53 8.95 13.00 -19.58
N GLU A 54 8.62 14.27 -19.86
CA GLU A 54 7.97 15.18 -18.91
C GLU A 54 6.94 16.07 -19.60
N ASN A 55 5.98 16.56 -18.81
CA ASN A 55 5.03 17.60 -19.16
C ASN A 55 4.20 17.32 -20.42
N TYR A 56 3.71 16.10 -20.56
CA TYR A 56 2.83 15.77 -21.68
C TYR A 56 1.44 16.37 -21.48
N ARG A 57 0.97 17.07 -22.52
CA ARG A 57 -0.39 17.58 -22.61
C ARG A 57 -1.00 17.09 -23.92
N ILE A 58 -2.00 16.23 -23.83
CA ILE A 58 -2.60 15.56 -24.96
C ILE A 58 -4.06 15.99 -25.10
N HIS A 59 -4.33 16.81 -26.07
CA HIS A 59 -5.66 17.30 -26.36
C HIS A 59 -6.33 16.39 -27.41
N ASN A 60 -7.27 15.56 -26.96
CA ASN A 60 -7.98 14.62 -27.83
C ASN A 60 -9.41 15.10 -28.10
N LYS A 61 -9.58 15.96 -29.12
CA LYS A 61 -10.87 16.54 -29.54
C LYS A 61 -11.80 15.60 -30.29
N LYS A 62 -11.25 14.55 -30.87
CA LYS A 62 -12.00 13.61 -31.74
C LYS A 62 -12.07 12.27 -31.05
N GLU A 63 -13.15 11.51 -31.30
CA GLU A 63 -13.29 10.12 -30.83
C GLU A 63 -12.29 9.14 -31.51
N LYS A 64 -11.24 9.68 -32.14
CA LYS A 64 -10.16 8.91 -32.74
C LYS A 64 -9.04 8.70 -31.75
N GLU A 65 -8.43 7.53 -31.80
CA GLU A 65 -7.26 7.17 -31.02
C GLU A 65 -6.13 8.18 -31.22
N ARG A 66 -5.60 8.72 -30.14
CA ARG A 66 -4.41 9.56 -30.13
C ARG A 66 -3.23 8.73 -29.63
N ILE A 67 -2.11 8.78 -30.35
CA ILE A 67 -0.93 7.95 -30.06
C ILE A 67 0.26 8.87 -29.79
N ILE A 68 1.02 8.53 -28.73
CA ILE A 68 2.32 9.12 -28.45
C ILE A 68 3.33 7.99 -28.35
N GLN A 69 4.49 8.17 -28.96
CA GLN A 69 5.62 7.27 -28.86
C GLN A 69 6.78 7.93 -28.14
N ILE A 70 7.38 7.23 -27.20
CA ILE A 70 8.47 7.70 -26.35
C ILE A 70 9.61 6.70 -26.48
N LYS A 71 10.79 7.19 -26.81
CA LYS A 71 11.99 6.37 -26.91
C LYS A 71 12.59 6.16 -25.51
N ILE A 72 12.82 4.90 -25.17
CA ILE A 72 13.51 4.50 -23.95
C ILE A 72 14.96 4.16 -24.31
N PRO A 73 15.97 4.85 -23.73
CA PRO A 73 17.35 4.49 -23.97
C PRO A 73 17.62 3.03 -23.58
N LYS A 74 18.23 2.27 -24.49
CA LYS A 74 18.43 0.81 -24.36
C LYS A 74 19.14 0.39 -23.09
N GLN A 75 19.97 1.24 -22.52
CA GLN A 75 20.69 1.01 -21.26
C GLN A 75 19.76 0.87 -20.04
N TYR A 76 18.52 1.39 -20.10
CA TYR A 76 17.53 1.33 -19.02
C TYR A 76 16.54 0.17 -19.19
N ILE A 77 16.66 -0.61 -20.29
CA ILE A 77 15.80 -1.75 -20.57
C ILE A 77 16.41 -2.98 -19.91
N LYS A 78 15.97 -3.29 -18.68
CA LYS A 78 16.48 -4.39 -17.86
C LYS A 78 15.33 -5.23 -17.26
N ALA A 79 15.63 -6.47 -16.91
CA ALA A 79 14.65 -7.45 -16.43
C ALA A 79 13.81 -6.98 -15.22
N ASN A 80 14.40 -6.16 -14.34
CA ASN A 80 13.73 -5.59 -13.16
C ASN A 80 13.44 -4.10 -13.33
N SER A 81 13.03 -3.70 -14.52
CA SER A 81 12.64 -2.31 -14.81
C SER A 81 11.13 -2.17 -14.87
N TYR A 82 10.69 -0.98 -14.50
CA TYR A 82 9.29 -0.57 -14.46
C TYR A 82 9.14 0.75 -15.21
N ILE A 83 8.03 0.89 -15.92
CA ILE A 83 7.57 2.16 -16.48
C ILE A 83 6.72 2.82 -15.40
N TYR A 84 7.10 4.02 -14.96
CA TYR A 84 6.41 4.78 -13.93
C TYR A 84 5.85 6.07 -14.52
N LEU A 85 4.52 6.15 -14.59
CA LEU A 85 3.78 7.34 -15.00
C LEU A 85 3.36 8.11 -13.75
N GLN A 86 3.68 9.40 -13.68
CA GLN A 86 3.40 10.28 -12.55
C GLN A 86 2.52 11.44 -12.96
N GLY A 87 1.63 11.89 -12.06
CA GLY A 87 0.78 13.04 -12.26
C GLY A 87 -0.23 12.86 -13.40
N VAL A 88 -0.66 11.62 -13.67
CA VAL A 88 -1.65 11.36 -14.72
C VAL A 88 -2.99 11.95 -14.32
N SER A 89 -3.54 12.84 -15.15
CA SER A 89 -4.88 13.34 -14.97
C SER A 89 -5.64 13.43 -16.29
N THR A 90 -6.96 13.31 -16.21
CA THR A 90 -7.87 13.41 -17.34
C THR A 90 -8.89 14.50 -17.01
N GLU A 91 -9.11 15.43 -17.95
CA GLU A 91 -10.07 16.51 -17.80
C GLU A 91 -11.05 16.53 -18.98
N ALA A 92 -12.33 16.75 -18.70
CA ALA A 92 -13.35 16.89 -19.74
C ALA A 92 -13.10 18.17 -20.55
N LEU A 93 -13.22 18.10 -21.89
CA LEU A 93 -12.96 19.22 -22.80
C LEU A 93 -13.87 20.42 -22.56
N ASP A 94 -15.09 20.19 -22.06
CA ASP A 94 -16.12 21.22 -21.93
C ASP A 94 -16.25 21.72 -20.47
N GLY A 95 -15.29 21.37 -19.59
CA GLY A 95 -15.34 21.69 -18.15
C GLY A 95 -16.51 21.02 -17.42
N LYS A 96 -17.33 20.26 -18.12
CA LYS A 96 -18.44 19.48 -17.57
C LYS A 96 -17.95 18.04 -17.43
N SER A 97 -17.81 17.58 -16.22
CA SER A 97 -17.63 16.14 -15.95
C SER A 97 -18.65 15.37 -16.77
N SER A 98 -18.22 14.49 -17.65
CA SER A 98 -19.14 13.75 -18.50
C SER A 98 -19.96 12.81 -17.61
N ARG A 99 -21.19 13.25 -17.27
CA ARG A 99 -22.20 12.37 -16.63
C ARG A 99 -22.48 11.12 -17.46
N HIS A 100 -22.03 11.09 -18.73
CA HIS A 100 -22.18 9.98 -19.68
C HIS A 100 -21.17 8.84 -19.53
N VAL A 101 -20.15 8.96 -18.67
CA VAL A 101 -19.27 7.82 -18.38
C VAL A 101 -20.00 6.69 -17.63
N LEU A 102 -21.15 6.96 -17.02
CA LEU A 102 -22.02 5.96 -16.41
C LEU A 102 -22.59 4.90 -17.38
N GLY A 103 -22.68 5.19 -18.69
CA GLY A 103 -23.17 4.25 -19.69
C GLY A 103 -22.11 3.48 -20.45
N VAL A 104 -20.86 3.89 -20.35
CA VAL A 104 -19.71 3.18 -20.95
C VAL A 104 -19.12 2.31 -19.87
N GLY A 105 -19.54 1.04 -19.85
CA GLY A 105 -19.21 0.09 -18.80
C GLY A 105 -17.81 0.24 -18.24
N MET A 106 -17.67 0.04 -16.94
CA MET A 106 -16.44 0.17 -16.14
C MET A 106 -15.19 -0.53 -16.69
N ASN A 107 -15.33 -1.28 -17.78
CA ASN A 107 -14.30 -2.05 -18.46
C ASN A 107 -13.55 -1.31 -19.57
N LYS A 108 -13.83 -0.04 -19.83
CA LYS A 108 -13.10 0.71 -20.87
C LYS A 108 -12.04 1.60 -20.24
N SER A 109 -10.78 1.19 -20.34
CA SER A 109 -9.65 2.05 -20.04
C SER A 109 -9.68 3.29 -20.94
N ASN A 110 -9.43 4.46 -20.37
CA ASN A 110 -9.35 5.69 -21.14
C ASN A 110 -7.99 5.87 -21.83
N PHE A 111 -6.97 5.10 -21.42
CA PHE A 111 -5.72 5.03 -22.18
C PHE A 111 -5.05 3.65 -22.05
N GLN A 112 -4.14 3.38 -22.95
CA GLN A 112 -3.41 2.11 -23.03
C GLN A 112 -1.91 2.38 -23.12
N LEU A 113 -1.15 1.54 -22.47
CA LEU A 113 0.30 1.49 -22.55
C LEU A 113 0.69 0.21 -23.31
N LEU A 114 1.44 0.37 -24.38
CA LEU A 114 1.98 -0.74 -25.18
C LEU A 114 3.49 -0.71 -25.09
N TYR A 115 4.06 -1.83 -24.68
CA TYR A 115 5.50 -2.01 -24.61
C TYR A 115 5.87 -3.49 -24.70
N GLY A 116 6.77 -3.86 -25.59
CA GLY A 116 7.25 -5.23 -25.77
C GLY A 116 6.14 -6.23 -26.07
N GLY A 117 5.28 -5.93 -27.03
CA GLY A 117 4.15 -6.78 -27.40
C GLY A 117 3.04 -6.87 -26.36
N LYS A 118 3.23 -6.29 -25.16
CA LYS A 118 2.21 -6.24 -24.12
C LYS A 118 1.40 -4.95 -24.19
N GLN A 119 0.10 -5.11 -23.99
CA GLN A 119 -0.83 -4.02 -23.86
C GLN A 119 -1.40 -4.00 -22.43
N VAL A 120 -1.25 -2.88 -21.75
CA VAL A 120 -1.81 -2.64 -20.41
C VAL A 120 -2.89 -1.59 -20.52
N HIS A 121 -4.08 -1.93 -20.06
CA HIS A 121 -5.20 -1.01 -19.96
C HIS A 121 -5.12 -0.24 -18.66
N LEU A 122 -5.10 1.08 -18.75
CA LEU A 122 -5.00 1.98 -17.61
C LEU A 122 -6.26 2.82 -17.53
N PHE A 123 -6.77 3.00 -16.33
CA PHE A 123 -7.93 3.83 -16.06
C PHE A 123 -7.54 5.00 -15.16
N ASN A 124 -7.84 6.20 -15.63
CA ASN A 124 -7.74 7.43 -14.85
C ASN A 124 -9.08 8.16 -14.95
N ALA A 125 -9.79 8.28 -13.85
CA ALA A 125 -11.06 8.98 -13.84
C ALA A 125 -10.86 10.47 -14.16
N GLU A 126 -11.84 11.07 -14.84
CA GLU A 126 -11.85 12.52 -15.04
C GLU A 126 -11.85 13.24 -13.70
N LYS A 127 -11.03 14.28 -13.59
CA LYS A 127 -10.95 15.14 -12.42
C LYS A 127 -12.36 15.69 -12.07
N ASN A 128 -12.70 15.62 -10.80
CA ASN A 128 -14.02 16.00 -10.27
C ASN A 128 -15.19 15.07 -10.67
N SER A 129 -14.94 13.90 -11.25
CA SER A 129 -15.96 12.86 -11.39
C SER A 129 -16.17 12.11 -10.07
N SER A 130 -17.35 11.50 -9.89
CA SER A 130 -17.64 10.66 -8.70
C SER A 130 -16.75 9.40 -8.60
N TYR A 131 -16.03 9.05 -9.67
CA TYR A 131 -15.08 7.94 -9.73
C TYR A 131 -13.63 8.36 -9.55
N ASP A 132 -13.36 9.65 -9.36
CA ASP A 132 -12.00 10.16 -9.12
C ASP A 132 -11.56 9.85 -7.68
N ILE A 133 -10.87 8.75 -7.51
CA ILE A 133 -10.25 8.34 -6.24
C ILE A 133 -8.86 8.98 -6.02
N GLY A 134 -8.49 9.97 -6.82
CA GLY A 134 -7.19 10.63 -6.73
C GLY A 134 -6.01 9.79 -7.24
N LYS A 135 -6.24 8.69 -7.95
CA LYS A 135 -5.16 7.89 -8.53
C LYS A 135 -4.48 8.64 -9.67
N ARG A 136 -3.22 9.04 -9.45
CA ARG A 136 -2.43 9.84 -10.41
C ARG A 136 -1.14 9.16 -10.85
N ASN A 137 -0.80 8.01 -10.28
CA ASN A 137 0.46 7.34 -10.55
C ASN A 137 0.21 5.89 -10.97
N TYR A 138 1.00 5.41 -11.94
CA TYR A 138 0.89 4.06 -12.48
C TYR A 138 2.27 3.45 -12.62
N LEU A 139 2.45 2.25 -12.07
CA LEU A 139 3.67 1.47 -12.17
C LEU A 139 3.38 0.23 -13.02
N VAL A 140 4.12 0.06 -14.11
CA VAL A 140 3.97 -1.06 -15.04
C VAL A 140 5.30 -1.78 -15.19
N LYS A 141 5.35 -3.05 -14.83
CA LYS A 141 6.57 -3.85 -14.98
C LYS A 141 6.84 -4.11 -16.48
N MET A 142 8.10 -3.91 -16.90
CA MET A 142 8.53 -4.24 -18.25
C MET A 142 8.40 -5.75 -18.49
N SER A 143 7.96 -6.15 -19.69
CA SER A 143 7.85 -7.56 -20.03
C SER A 143 9.22 -8.17 -20.27
N ARG A 144 9.34 -9.49 -20.05
CA ARG A 144 10.58 -10.23 -20.33
C ARG A 144 10.94 -10.17 -21.82
N ASP A 145 9.94 -10.26 -22.70
CA ASP A 145 10.14 -10.21 -24.15
C ASP A 145 10.66 -8.84 -24.59
N ALA A 146 10.06 -7.75 -24.08
CA ALA A 146 10.56 -6.38 -24.33
C ALA A 146 12.02 -6.21 -23.93
N VAL A 147 12.42 -6.80 -22.81
CA VAL A 147 13.82 -6.76 -22.34
C VAL A 147 14.72 -7.61 -23.25
N LYS A 148 14.28 -8.79 -23.66
CA LYS A 148 15.02 -9.69 -24.56
C LYS A 148 15.24 -9.05 -25.92
N ASP A 149 14.18 -8.49 -26.49
CA ASP A 149 14.20 -7.91 -27.84
C ASP A 149 14.72 -6.46 -27.82
N ARG A 150 15.04 -5.92 -26.63
CA ARG A 150 15.47 -4.52 -26.42
C ARG A 150 14.58 -3.52 -27.13
N GLU A 151 13.27 -3.75 -27.05
CA GLU A 151 12.30 -2.81 -27.61
C GLU A 151 12.43 -1.46 -26.89
N ASP A 152 12.72 -0.44 -27.68
CA ASP A 152 13.03 0.90 -27.15
C ASP A 152 11.87 1.90 -27.28
N THR A 153 10.70 1.44 -27.73
CA THR A 153 9.56 2.32 -27.98
C THR A 153 8.39 2.01 -27.05
N LEU A 154 8.10 2.95 -26.15
CA LEU A 154 6.87 2.96 -25.36
C LEU A 154 5.79 3.69 -26.17
N THR A 155 4.65 3.06 -26.36
CA THR A 155 3.49 3.65 -27.02
C THR A 155 2.37 3.88 -26.02
N LEU A 156 1.87 5.11 -25.93
CA LEU A 156 0.68 5.48 -25.18
C LEU A 156 -0.45 5.80 -26.16
N LYS A 157 -1.61 5.17 -25.95
CA LYS A 157 -2.82 5.33 -26.76
C LYS A 157 -3.95 5.87 -25.92
N PHE A 158 -4.51 7.00 -26.32
CA PHE A 158 -5.60 7.70 -25.64
C PHE A 158 -6.88 7.58 -26.50
N LYS A 159 -7.95 7.06 -25.90
CA LYS A 159 -9.16 6.68 -26.65
C LYS A 159 -10.33 7.62 -26.48
N LEU A 160 -10.45 8.24 -25.32
CA LEU A 160 -11.59 9.11 -25.03
C LEU A 160 -11.33 10.54 -25.49
N LYS A 161 -12.42 11.25 -25.78
CA LYS A 161 -12.42 12.68 -26.05
C LYS A 161 -12.24 13.46 -24.74
N SER A 162 -10.98 13.74 -24.40
CA SER A 162 -10.59 14.40 -23.15
C SER A 162 -9.22 15.03 -23.27
N ASP A 163 -8.89 15.91 -22.35
CA ASP A 163 -7.52 16.36 -22.13
C ASP A 163 -6.82 15.44 -21.15
N TYR A 164 -5.63 14.98 -21.52
CA TYR A 164 -4.79 14.13 -20.70
C TYR A 164 -3.50 14.86 -20.37
N TYR A 165 -3.09 14.73 -19.12
CA TYR A 165 -1.85 15.27 -18.60
C TYR A 165 -1.02 14.14 -18.01
N ILE A 166 0.28 14.18 -18.23
CA ILE A 166 1.25 13.28 -17.59
C ILE A 166 2.44 14.16 -17.21
N ASP A 167 2.69 14.32 -15.93
CA ASP A 167 3.78 15.19 -15.47
C ASP A 167 5.13 14.59 -15.78
N ARG A 168 5.29 13.28 -15.54
CA ARG A 168 6.57 12.61 -15.73
C ARG A 168 6.42 11.14 -16.07
N ILE A 169 7.31 10.67 -16.93
CA ILE A 169 7.50 9.25 -17.24
C ILE A 169 8.93 8.88 -16.92
N SER A 170 9.10 7.91 -16.03
CA SER A 170 10.41 7.44 -15.60
C SER A 170 10.55 5.93 -15.79
N ILE A 171 11.78 5.48 -15.99
CA ILE A 171 12.13 4.07 -15.89
C ILE A 171 12.77 3.86 -14.53
N LEU A 172 12.14 3.04 -13.71
CA LEU A 172 12.69 2.60 -12.41
C LEU A 172 13.33 1.24 -12.61
N THR A 173 14.58 1.08 -12.18
CA THR A 173 15.30 -0.19 -12.28
C THR A 173 15.76 -0.61 -10.89
N VAL A 174 15.44 -1.86 -10.51
CA VAL A 174 15.87 -2.47 -9.27
C VAL A 174 17.10 -3.35 -9.54
N ASP A 175 18.15 -3.24 -8.71
CA ASP A 175 19.26 -4.17 -8.77
C ASP A 175 18.83 -5.56 -8.31
N GLN A 176 18.76 -6.48 -9.25
CA GLN A 176 18.25 -7.83 -9.03
C GLN A 176 19.08 -8.64 -8.03
N GLN A 177 20.40 -8.48 -8.05
CA GLN A 177 21.25 -9.25 -7.13
C GLN A 177 21.06 -8.82 -5.69
N THR A 178 20.96 -7.52 -5.46
CA THR A 178 20.68 -6.96 -4.14
C THR A 178 19.28 -7.36 -3.67
N GLU A 179 18.27 -7.29 -4.53
CA GLU A 179 16.91 -7.72 -4.20
C GLU A 179 16.85 -9.20 -3.80
N ILE A 180 17.51 -10.10 -4.56
CA ILE A 180 17.55 -11.53 -4.24
C ILE A 180 18.23 -11.77 -2.88
N LYS A 181 19.32 -11.09 -2.57
CA LYS A 181 19.99 -11.18 -1.25
C LYS A 181 19.07 -10.75 -0.12
N GLN A 182 18.31 -9.67 -0.31
CA GLN A 182 17.36 -9.19 0.68
C GLN A 182 16.18 -10.15 0.89
N ILE A 183 15.63 -10.71 -0.18
CA ILE A 183 14.60 -11.76 -0.11
C ILE A 183 15.12 -12.98 0.64
N GLN A 184 16.36 -13.43 0.36
CA GLN A 184 16.97 -14.56 1.06
C GLN A 184 17.20 -14.25 2.55
N LYS A 185 17.67 -13.04 2.89
CA LYS A 185 17.78 -12.59 4.27
C LYS A 185 16.42 -12.62 4.97
N ARG A 186 15.37 -12.12 4.31
CA ARG A 186 14.02 -12.10 4.87
C ARG A 186 13.43 -13.49 5.08
N LYS A 187 13.67 -14.44 4.17
CA LYS A 187 13.25 -15.84 4.34
C LYS A 187 13.89 -16.55 5.53
N LYS A 188 15.07 -16.08 5.96
CA LYS A 188 15.81 -16.61 7.12
C LYS A 188 15.56 -15.82 8.41
N ALA A 189 14.76 -14.75 8.35
CA ALA A 189 14.43 -13.95 9.53
C ALA A 189 13.58 -14.75 10.52
N ASP A 190 13.67 -14.38 11.78
CA ASP A 190 12.86 -14.96 12.83
C ASP A 190 11.36 -14.80 12.49
N HIS A 191 10.59 -15.82 12.74
CA HIS A 191 9.16 -15.86 12.39
C HIS A 191 8.38 -16.66 13.43
N LEU A 192 7.07 -16.42 13.48
CA LEU A 192 6.18 -17.16 14.35
C LEU A 192 6.06 -18.63 13.93
N THR A 193 6.11 -19.48 14.92
CA THR A 193 5.85 -20.92 14.85
C THR A 193 4.66 -21.26 15.75
N ASN A 194 4.15 -22.49 15.71
CA ASN A 194 3.03 -22.97 16.53
C ASN A 194 1.83 -22.01 16.50
N ILE A 195 1.54 -21.46 15.32
CA ILE A 195 0.49 -20.46 15.15
C ILE A 195 -0.87 -21.09 15.39
N SER A 196 -1.66 -20.47 16.26
CA SER A 196 -3.07 -20.79 16.51
C SER A 196 -3.93 -19.56 16.25
N TYR A 197 -5.06 -19.77 15.59
CA TYR A 197 -6.05 -18.73 15.33
C TYR A 197 -7.45 -19.34 15.40
N ASP A 198 -8.28 -18.79 16.28
CA ASP A 198 -9.64 -19.31 16.51
C ASP A 198 -10.69 -18.83 15.48
N GLY A 199 -10.23 -18.10 14.45
CA GLY A 199 -11.11 -17.53 13.42
C GLY A 199 -11.83 -16.25 13.84
N GLY A 200 -11.60 -15.74 15.04
CA GLY A 200 -12.31 -14.59 15.58
C GLY A 200 -11.43 -13.60 16.31
N ASN A 201 -11.27 -13.81 17.59
CA ASN A 201 -10.74 -12.81 18.49
C ASN A 201 -9.45 -13.21 19.24
N LEU A 202 -8.90 -14.38 18.95
CA LEU A 202 -7.68 -14.89 19.56
C LEU A 202 -6.69 -15.38 18.50
N PHE A 203 -5.48 -14.87 18.58
CA PHE A 203 -4.32 -15.32 17.80
C PHE A 203 -3.17 -15.56 18.74
N SER A 204 -2.39 -16.64 18.54
CA SER A 204 -1.16 -16.86 19.28
C SER A 204 -0.09 -17.54 18.44
N GLY A 205 1.16 -17.46 18.90
CA GLY A 205 2.29 -18.12 18.27
C GLY A 205 3.56 -17.91 19.07
N ASP A 206 4.56 -18.76 18.81
CA ASP A 206 5.87 -18.73 19.46
C ASP A 206 6.90 -18.14 18.51
N ILE A 207 7.83 -17.34 19.03
CA ILE A 207 8.97 -16.83 18.28
C ILE A 207 10.21 -16.80 19.16
N LYS A 208 11.34 -17.20 18.58
CA LYS A 208 12.65 -17.02 19.18
C LYS A 208 13.36 -15.87 18.48
N ALA A 209 13.33 -14.70 19.10
CA ALA A 209 13.99 -13.51 18.59
C ALA A 209 15.52 -13.64 18.78
N SER A 210 16.27 -13.64 17.68
CA SER A 210 17.74 -13.75 17.72
C SER A 210 18.41 -12.46 18.18
N GLN A 211 17.70 -11.35 18.10
CA GLN A 211 18.12 -10.00 18.48
C GLN A 211 16.90 -9.14 18.83
N ASN A 212 17.13 -7.87 19.20
CA ASN A 212 16.03 -6.92 19.34
C ASN A 212 15.40 -6.64 17.97
N GLU A 213 14.09 -6.80 17.88
CA GLU A 213 13.37 -6.66 16.62
C GLU A 213 11.90 -6.26 16.81
N ILE A 214 11.24 -5.89 15.73
CA ILE A 214 9.80 -5.72 15.70
C ILE A 214 9.16 -6.85 14.90
N LEU A 215 8.28 -7.58 15.55
CA LEU A 215 7.42 -8.58 14.94
C LEU A 215 6.27 -7.86 14.23
N CYS A 216 6.14 -8.09 12.93
CA CYS A 216 5.02 -7.60 12.14
C CYS A 216 4.04 -8.75 11.88
N ILE A 217 2.84 -8.65 12.43
CA ILE A 217 1.76 -9.64 12.25
C ILE A 217 0.77 -9.09 11.22
N PRO A 218 0.44 -9.81 10.15
CA PRO A 218 -0.44 -9.32 9.08
C PRO A 218 -1.94 -9.32 9.49
N ILE A 219 -2.20 -8.80 10.67
CA ILE A 219 -3.52 -8.48 11.21
C ILE A 219 -3.65 -6.96 11.20
N THR A 220 -4.80 -6.45 10.76
CA THR A 220 -5.04 -5.01 10.69
C THR A 220 -4.94 -4.39 12.09
N TYR A 221 -4.07 -3.38 12.22
CA TYR A 221 -3.90 -2.63 13.45
C TYR A 221 -5.21 -1.99 13.89
N HIS A 222 -5.61 -2.29 15.12
CA HIS A 222 -6.82 -1.73 15.71
C HIS A 222 -6.71 -1.68 17.24
N LYS A 223 -7.15 -0.58 17.83
CA LYS A 223 -7.13 -0.38 19.30
C LYS A 223 -7.89 -1.42 20.13
N GLY A 224 -8.67 -2.26 19.48
CA GLY A 224 -9.35 -3.40 20.12
C GLY A 224 -8.42 -4.60 20.35
N TRP A 225 -7.30 -4.70 19.66
CA TRP A 225 -6.32 -5.73 19.91
C TRP A 225 -5.53 -5.44 21.19
N LYS A 226 -5.40 -6.45 22.01
CA LYS A 226 -4.56 -6.47 23.21
C LYS A 226 -3.45 -7.48 22.99
N ALA A 227 -2.20 -7.02 23.01
CA ALA A 227 -1.04 -7.86 22.82
C ALA A 227 -0.46 -8.32 24.16
N TYR A 228 -0.04 -9.56 24.22
CA TYR A 228 0.61 -10.17 25.37
C TYR A 228 1.88 -10.90 24.89
N ASP A 229 2.95 -10.76 25.68
CA ASP A 229 4.21 -11.47 25.53
C ASP A 229 4.46 -12.28 26.79
N ASN A 230 4.56 -13.60 26.68
CA ASN A 230 4.68 -14.52 27.82
C ASN A 230 3.63 -14.26 28.92
N GLY A 231 2.39 -13.99 28.51
CA GLY A 231 1.25 -13.70 29.39
C GLY A 231 1.21 -12.27 29.97
N LYS A 232 2.26 -11.45 29.79
CA LYS A 232 2.30 -10.06 30.23
C LYS A 232 1.81 -9.13 29.11
N GLN A 233 0.87 -8.25 29.41
CA GLN A 233 0.39 -7.28 28.43
C GLN A 233 1.51 -6.35 27.98
N VAL A 234 1.67 -6.21 26.65
CA VAL A 234 2.63 -5.33 26.01
C VAL A 234 1.89 -4.36 25.07
N LYS A 235 2.58 -3.28 24.71
CA LYS A 235 2.02 -2.33 23.74
C LYS A 235 2.27 -2.85 22.32
N SER A 236 1.22 -2.92 21.51
CA SER A 236 1.34 -3.02 20.06
C SER A 236 1.30 -1.64 19.42
N GLU A 237 1.82 -1.54 18.23
CA GLU A 237 1.84 -0.32 17.43
C GLU A 237 1.60 -0.62 15.94
N GLN A 238 1.25 0.41 15.18
CA GLN A 238 1.03 0.27 13.75
C GLN A 238 2.35 0.15 13.01
N VAL A 239 2.50 -0.91 12.21
CA VAL A 239 3.66 -1.12 11.34
C VAL A 239 3.24 -1.32 9.89
N ASN A 240 4.13 -0.97 8.96
CA ASN A 240 3.91 -1.11 7.51
C ASN A 240 2.58 -0.48 7.05
N GLY A 241 2.15 0.60 7.72
CA GLY A 241 0.98 1.39 7.40
C GLY A 241 -0.35 0.79 7.84
N MET A 242 -0.43 -0.50 8.23
CA MET A 242 -1.72 -1.11 8.56
C MET A 242 -1.67 -2.34 9.49
N PHE A 243 -0.51 -2.89 9.81
CA PHE A 243 -0.41 -4.16 10.54
C PHE A 243 -0.10 -3.96 12.02
N GLU A 244 -0.40 -4.98 12.82
CA GLU A 244 0.00 -5.04 14.24
C GLU A 244 1.51 -5.29 14.33
N GLY A 245 2.21 -4.47 15.10
CA GLY A 245 3.61 -4.58 15.42
C GLY A 245 3.86 -4.76 16.91
N ILE A 246 4.76 -5.67 17.28
CA ILE A 246 5.15 -5.90 18.67
C ILE A 246 6.67 -5.87 18.75
N TYR A 247 7.22 -4.97 19.56
CA TYR A 247 8.65 -4.95 19.83
C TYR A 247 9.03 -6.13 20.72
N LEU A 248 10.09 -6.84 20.34
CA LEU A 248 10.66 -7.98 21.04
C LEU A 248 12.11 -7.70 21.40
N ASN A 249 12.52 -8.04 22.62
CA ASN A 249 13.92 -8.18 22.94
C ASN A 249 14.44 -9.51 22.41
N LYS A 250 15.76 -9.71 22.42
CA LYS A 250 16.32 -11.03 22.17
C LYS A 250 15.82 -12.05 23.18
N GLY A 251 15.32 -13.20 22.75
CA GLY A 251 14.83 -14.27 23.63
C GLY A 251 13.68 -15.08 23.03
N ASP A 252 13.12 -15.94 23.87
CA ASP A 252 11.96 -16.75 23.52
C ASP A 252 10.66 -16.04 23.98
N HIS A 253 9.68 -15.98 23.07
CA HIS A 253 8.43 -15.27 23.28
C HIS A 253 7.25 -16.13 22.88
N HIS A 254 6.21 -16.10 23.72
CA HIS A 254 4.88 -16.57 23.38
C HIS A 254 3.95 -15.37 23.21
N ILE A 255 3.60 -15.08 21.98
CA ILE A 255 2.79 -13.91 21.62
C ILE A 255 1.33 -14.31 21.56
N THR A 256 0.49 -13.51 22.21
CA THR A 256 -0.96 -13.65 22.14
C THR A 256 -1.57 -12.29 21.79
N LEU A 257 -2.45 -12.27 20.77
CA LEU A 257 -3.33 -11.13 20.45
C LEU A 257 -4.76 -11.51 20.78
N LYS A 258 -5.42 -10.70 21.61
CA LYS A 258 -6.83 -10.86 21.97
C LYS A 258 -7.61 -9.63 21.57
N TYR A 259 -8.67 -9.82 20.77
CA TYR A 259 -9.53 -8.72 20.36
C TYR A 259 -10.66 -8.48 21.36
N GLU A 260 -10.80 -7.24 21.80
CA GLU A 260 -11.93 -6.77 22.57
C GLU A 260 -12.59 -5.62 21.83
N THR A 261 -13.85 -5.75 21.49
CA THR A 261 -14.60 -4.70 20.80
C THR A 261 -14.61 -3.42 21.63
N PRO A 262 -14.05 -2.30 21.13
CA PRO A 262 -14.04 -1.06 21.88
C PRO A 262 -15.46 -0.57 22.20
N GLY A 263 -15.68 -0.17 23.46
CA GLY A 263 -16.98 0.33 23.91
C GLY A 263 -17.99 -0.75 24.29
N LEU A 264 -17.77 -2.02 23.97
CA LEU A 264 -18.75 -3.09 24.28
C LEU A 264 -19.08 -3.18 25.77
N LYS A 265 -18.06 -3.18 26.63
CA LYS A 265 -18.25 -3.24 28.10
C LYS A 265 -19.00 -2.00 28.62
N ILE A 266 -18.64 -0.82 28.13
CA ILE A 266 -19.29 0.45 28.52
C ILE A 266 -20.73 0.46 28.03
N GLY A 267 -20.98 0.07 26.77
CA GLY A 267 -22.32 -0.03 26.20
C GLY A 267 -23.22 -1.01 26.96
N ALA A 268 -22.69 -2.17 27.34
CA ALA A 268 -23.42 -3.13 28.16
C ALA A 268 -23.81 -2.56 29.52
N VAL A 269 -22.90 -1.86 30.19
CA VAL A 269 -23.18 -1.21 31.49
C VAL A 269 -24.25 -0.13 31.32
N VAL A 270 -24.14 0.74 30.31
CA VAL A 270 -25.16 1.78 30.04
C VAL A 270 -26.52 1.17 29.73
N SER A 271 -26.56 0.11 28.93
CA SER A 271 -27.80 -0.60 28.62
C SER A 271 -28.44 -1.21 29.86
N LEU A 272 -27.63 -1.82 30.74
CA LEU A 272 -28.13 -2.39 31.99
C LEU A 272 -28.71 -1.30 32.89
N PHE A 273 -28.02 -0.18 33.06
CA PHE A 273 -28.55 0.97 33.83
C PHE A 273 -29.85 1.51 33.25
N SER A 274 -29.92 1.64 31.94
CA SER A 274 -31.15 2.10 31.25
C SER A 274 -32.33 1.18 31.51
N LEU A 275 -32.12 -0.15 31.45
CA LEU A 275 -33.14 -1.13 31.78
C LEU A 275 -33.60 -1.05 33.24
N ILE A 276 -32.68 -0.86 34.19
CA ILE A 276 -33.00 -0.68 35.62
C ILE A 276 -33.86 0.58 35.81
N ILE A 277 -33.49 1.70 35.19
CA ILE A 277 -34.27 2.95 35.25
C ILE A 277 -35.68 2.75 34.69
N LEU A 278 -35.81 2.12 33.53
CA LEU A 278 -37.10 1.81 32.91
C LEU A 278 -37.96 0.95 33.83
N PHE A 279 -37.38 -0.08 34.46
CA PHE A 279 -38.07 -0.94 35.40
C PHE A 279 -38.60 -0.17 36.65
N ILE A 280 -37.76 0.75 37.20
CA ILE A 280 -38.17 1.58 38.34
C ILE A 280 -39.32 2.52 37.93
N ILE A 281 -39.25 3.15 36.76
CA ILE A 281 -40.30 4.04 36.25
C ILE A 281 -41.61 3.26 36.00
N SER A 282 -41.51 2.04 35.40
CA SER A 282 -42.69 1.20 35.14
C SER A 282 -43.37 0.76 36.42
N LYS A 283 -42.64 0.46 37.49
CA LYS A 283 -43.22 0.14 38.79
C LYS A 283 -43.87 1.34 39.47
N LYS A 284 -43.31 2.54 39.31
CA LYS A 284 -43.91 3.80 39.86
C LYS A 284 -45.17 4.22 39.10
N LYS A 285 -45.36 3.84 37.85
CA LYS A 285 -46.57 4.04 37.04
C LYS A 285 -47.57 2.87 37.20
N LYS A 286 -47.82 2.39 38.42
CA LYS A 286 -49.11 1.77 38.70
C LYS A 286 -50.11 2.89 38.73
N PHE A 287 -50.74 3.16 37.60
CA PHE A 287 -51.89 4.07 37.47
C PHE A 287 -53.05 3.53 38.35
N PRO A 288 -53.83 4.48 38.87
CA PRO A 288 -55.05 4.14 39.62
C PRO A 288 -56.02 3.41 38.76
#